data_58912441d15381e8ba8ba940ea1b5430
#
_entry.id   58912441d15381e8ba8ba940ea1b5430
#
_cell.length_a   1.000
_cell.length_b   1.000
_cell.length_c   1.000
_cell.angle_alpha   90.00
_cell.angle_beta   90.00
_cell.angle_gamma   90.00
#
_symmetry.space_group_name_H-M   'P 1'
#
loop_
_entity.id
_entity.type
_entity.pdbx_description
1 polymer ?
#
loop_
_entity_poly.entity_id
_entity_poly.type
_entity_poly.pdbx_seq_one_letter_code
_entity_poly.pdbx_strand_id
1 'polypeptide(L)'
;MKIMKFGGTSVGKPERMRQIAELIIAGNEPVIVVLSALSGTTNALVEISHRLAASDKEGASEKIAILEKHYQNFIHDLLQEATLLAMANEVLNEHFEFLRITQKISLSDALNKDILAQGELMSTKLFSLFLEQSNIEHALLPALDFMCLDQNEEPDL
;
A
#
# COMPACT_ATOMS: atom_id res chain seq x y z
N MET A 1 -11.61 -5.33 -22.21
CA MET A 1 -10.79 -4.91 -21.06
C MET A 1 -11.72 -4.64 -19.89
N LYS A 2 -11.45 -5.19 -18.72
CA LYS A 2 -12.27 -5.06 -17.52
C LYS A 2 -11.49 -4.28 -16.44
N ILE A 3 -12.18 -3.49 -15.62
CA ILE A 3 -11.59 -2.83 -14.45
C ILE A 3 -12.18 -3.48 -13.21
N MET A 4 -11.32 -3.92 -12.28
CA MET A 4 -11.71 -4.50 -11.01
C MET A 4 -11.13 -3.67 -9.86
N LYS A 5 -11.97 -3.18 -8.95
CA LYS A 5 -11.56 -2.43 -7.77
C LYS A 5 -11.82 -3.25 -6.50
N PHE A 6 -10.78 -3.40 -5.68
CA PHE A 6 -10.85 -4.12 -4.42
C PHE A 6 -10.55 -3.20 -3.25
N GLY A 7 -11.49 -3.09 -2.31
CA GLY A 7 -11.34 -2.28 -1.10
C GLY A 7 -10.48 -2.95 -0.04
N GLY A 8 -10.15 -2.22 1.02
CA GLY A 8 -9.24 -2.65 2.08
C GLY A 8 -9.65 -3.97 2.76
N THR A 9 -10.94 -4.23 2.95
CA THR A 9 -11.42 -5.53 3.44
C THR A 9 -11.11 -6.68 2.49
N SER A 10 -11.12 -6.43 1.19
CA SER A 10 -10.83 -7.44 0.16
C SER A 10 -9.34 -7.77 0.05
N VAL A 11 -8.45 -6.84 0.42
CA VAL A 11 -7.00 -7.03 0.38
C VAL A 11 -6.37 -7.22 1.76
N GLY A 12 -7.17 -7.12 2.84
CA GLY A 12 -6.69 -7.07 4.22
C GLY A 12 -6.16 -8.37 4.80
N LYS A 13 -6.20 -9.48 4.05
CA LYS A 13 -5.65 -10.79 4.45
C LYS A 13 -4.96 -11.45 3.26
N PRO A 14 -3.85 -12.19 3.49
CA PRO A 14 -3.13 -12.92 2.43
C PRO A 14 -4.02 -13.85 1.62
N GLU A 15 -4.94 -14.58 2.27
CA GLU A 15 -5.86 -15.51 1.59
C GLU A 15 -6.78 -14.77 0.61
N ARG A 16 -7.19 -13.54 0.95
CA ARG A 16 -8.03 -12.71 0.05
C ARG A 16 -7.24 -12.18 -1.13
N MET A 17 -5.97 -11.81 -0.96
CA MET A 17 -5.10 -11.48 -2.09
C MET A 17 -4.93 -12.66 -3.04
N ARG A 18 -4.79 -13.89 -2.54
CA ARG A 18 -4.78 -15.11 -3.36
C ARG A 18 -6.08 -15.28 -4.14
N GLN A 19 -7.23 -15.09 -3.49
CA GLN A 19 -8.54 -15.14 -4.17
C GLN A 19 -8.70 -14.07 -5.25
N ILE A 20 -8.16 -12.86 -5.04
CA ILE A 20 -8.15 -11.81 -6.08
C ILE A 20 -7.35 -12.28 -7.30
N ALA A 21 -6.17 -12.86 -7.10
CA ALA A 21 -5.37 -13.40 -8.20
C ALA A 21 -6.13 -14.49 -8.98
N GLU A 22 -6.80 -15.40 -8.27
CA GLU A 22 -7.65 -16.42 -8.90
C GLU A 22 -8.78 -15.79 -9.75
N LEU A 23 -9.42 -14.74 -9.26
CA LEU A 23 -10.46 -14.01 -10.00
C LEU A 23 -9.93 -13.32 -11.24
N ILE A 24 -8.70 -12.79 -11.19
CA ILE A 24 -8.06 -12.13 -12.32
C ILE A 24 -7.78 -13.14 -13.44
N ILE A 25 -7.21 -14.30 -13.11
CA ILE A 25 -6.85 -15.33 -14.11
C ILE A 25 -8.05 -16.13 -14.63
N ALA A 26 -9.16 -16.16 -13.91
CA ALA A 26 -10.38 -16.84 -14.36
C ALA A 26 -11.01 -16.20 -15.60
N GLY A 27 -10.67 -14.95 -15.91
CA GLY A 27 -11.09 -14.24 -17.11
C GLY A 27 -10.05 -14.36 -18.22
N ASN A 28 -10.48 -14.57 -19.45
CA ASN A 28 -9.60 -14.65 -20.63
C ASN A 28 -9.35 -13.26 -21.26
N GLU A 29 -9.44 -12.19 -20.53
CA GLU A 29 -9.26 -10.82 -21.03
C GLU A 29 -8.34 -10.00 -20.11
N PRO A 30 -7.62 -9.01 -20.66
CA PRO A 30 -6.83 -8.09 -19.87
C PRO A 30 -7.68 -7.34 -18.82
N VAL A 31 -7.18 -7.26 -17.60
CA VAL A 31 -7.87 -6.65 -16.46
C VAL A 31 -6.99 -5.56 -15.85
N ILE A 32 -7.56 -4.38 -15.60
CA ILE A 32 -6.95 -3.36 -14.75
C ILE A 32 -7.44 -3.60 -13.32
N VAL A 33 -6.49 -3.80 -12.40
CA VAL A 33 -6.78 -4.04 -10.98
C VAL A 33 -6.44 -2.80 -10.18
N VAL A 34 -7.41 -2.30 -9.43
CA VAL A 34 -7.24 -1.15 -8.52
C VAL A 34 -7.39 -1.64 -7.08
N LEU A 35 -6.36 -1.45 -6.27
CA LEU A 35 -6.32 -1.89 -4.88
C LEU A 35 -6.33 -0.70 -3.93
N SER A 36 -7.07 -0.83 -2.83
CA SER A 36 -6.94 0.04 -1.65
C SER A 36 -5.81 -0.46 -0.74
N ALA A 37 -5.48 0.33 0.27
CA ALA A 37 -4.61 -0.08 1.37
C ALA A 37 -5.14 -1.35 2.08
N LEU A 38 -4.26 -2.10 2.75
CA LEU A 38 -4.66 -3.21 3.62
C LEU A 38 -5.62 -2.73 4.71
N SER A 39 -6.52 -3.61 5.14
CA SER A 39 -7.52 -3.28 6.18
C SER A 39 -6.87 -2.69 7.42
N GLY A 40 -7.38 -1.55 7.87
CA GLY A 40 -6.89 -0.83 9.05
C GLY A 40 -5.69 0.11 8.79
N THR A 41 -5.01 -0.01 7.65
CA THR A 41 -3.84 0.83 7.33
C THR A 41 -4.18 2.31 7.25
N THR A 42 -5.23 2.68 6.52
CA THR A 42 -5.64 4.09 6.38
C THR A 42 -5.92 4.72 7.74
N ASN A 43 -6.63 4.02 8.63
CA ASN A 43 -6.89 4.52 9.99
C ASN A 43 -5.59 4.69 10.79
N ALA A 44 -4.64 3.75 10.68
CA ALA A 44 -3.34 3.85 11.34
C ALA A 44 -2.53 5.04 10.82
N LEU A 45 -2.52 5.28 9.51
CA LEU A 45 -1.84 6.42 8.89
C LEU A 45 -2.47 7.76 9.30
N VAL A 46 -3.80 7.83 9.36
CA VAL A 46 -4.52 9.01 9.89
C VAL A 46 -4.14 9.27 11.34
N GLU A 47 -4.07 8.23 12.18
CA GLU A 47 -3.65 8.39 13.58
C GLU A 47 -2.19 8.84 13.69
N ILE A 48 -1.28 8.29 12.88
CA ILE A 48 0.12 8.75 12.80
C ILE A 48 0.17 10.23 12.44
N SER A 49 -0.55 10.65 11.40
CA SER A 49 -0.63 12.05 10.97
C SER A 49 -1.15 12.97 12.09
N HIS A 50 -2.23 12.59 12.78
CA HIS A 50 -2.76 13.37 13.91
C HIS A 50 -1.76 13.53 15.05
N ARG A 51 -0.99 12.47 15.39
CA ARG A 51 0.06 12.53 16.40
C ARG A 51 1.21 13.45 15.98
N LEU A 52 1.61 13.41 14.70
CA LEU A 52 2.61 14.33 14.15
C LEU A 52 2.13 15.78 14.21
N ALA A 53 0.89 16.07 13.87
CA ALA A 53 0.28 17.41 13.99
C ALA A 53 0.28 17.90 15.44
N ALA A 54 0.05 17.01 16.40
CA ALA A 54 0.10 17.30 17.83
C ALA A 54 1.54 17.33 18.42
N SER A 55 2.58 17.15 17.59
CA SER A 55 3.99 17.01 18.02
C SER A 55 4.25 15.83 18.98
N ASP A 56 3.36 14.83 19.01
CA ASP A 56 3.50 13.59 19.76
C ASP A 56 4.36 12.59 18.96
N LYS A 57 5.68 12.81 18.97
CA LYS A 57 6.64 11.98 18.22
C LYS A 57 6.74 10.56 18.77
N GLU A 58 6.63 10.40 20.07
CA GLU A 58 6.71 9.09 20.74
C GLU A 58 5.51 8.23 20.35
N GLY A 59 4.30 8.75 20.47
CA GLY A 59 3.10 8.06 20.04
C GLY A 59 3.05 7.79 18.53
N ALA A 60 3.56 8.70 17.69
CA ALA A 60 3.69 8.46 16.26
C ALA A 60 4.65 7.29 15.97
N SER A 61 5.82 7.26 16.65
CA SER A 61 6.80 6.17 16.49
C SER A 61 6.22 4.82 16.91
N GLU A 62 5.47 4.77 18.01
CA GLU A 62 4.79 3.54 18.45
C GLU A 62 3.81 3.03 17.39
N LYS A 63 2.97 3.93 16.84
CA LYS A 63 2.01 3.56 15.80
C LYS A 63 2.66 3.09 14.50
N ILE A 64 3.75 3.75 14.08
CA ILE A 64 4.56 3.32 12.93
C ILE A 64 5.09 1.90 13.17
N ALA A 65 5.66 1.61 14.35
CA ALA A 65 6.20 0.28 14.66
C ALA A 65 5.11 -0.81 14.68
N ILE A 66 3.93 -0.51 15.20
CA ILE A 66 2.79 -1.44 15.19
C ILE A 66 2.34 -1.74 13.75
N LEU A 67 2.21 -0.70 12.93
CA LEU A 67 1.82 -0.85 11.53
C LEU A 67 2.87 -1.64 10.73
N GLU A 68 4.15 -1.34 10.93
CA GLU A 68 5.26 -2.07 10.29
C GLU A 68 5.22 -3.55 10.65
N LYS A 69 5.04 -3.88 11.94
CA LYS A 69 4.92 -5.26 12.39
C LYS A 69 3.74 -5.99 11.75
N HIS A 70 2.61 -5.29 11.57
CA HIS A 70 1.44 -5.83 10.86
C HIS A 70 1.80 -6.20 9.41
N TYR A 71 2.48 -5.29 8.68
CA TYR A 71 2.91 -5.55 7.30
C TYR A 71 3.97 -6.65 7.20
N GLN A 72 4.93 -6.72 8.14
CA GLN A 72 5.92 -7.80 8.19
C GLN A 72 5.25 -9.17 8.33
N ASN A 73 4.29 -9.31 9.24
CA ASN A 73 3.54 -10.56 9.37
C ASN A 73 2.77 -10.87 8.07
N PHE A 74 2.13 -9.85 7.47
CA PHE A 74 1.36 -10.02 6.25
C PHE A 74 2.22 -10.55 5.09
N ILE A 75 3.42 -10.00 4.85
CA ILE A 75 4.29 -10.47 3.75
C ILE A 75 4.82 -11.88 4.00
N HIS A 76 5.12 -12.24 5.25
CA HIS A 76 5.53 -13.61 5.61
C HIS A 76 4.43 -14.63 5.35
N ASP A 77 3.16 -14.26 5.56
CA ASP A 77 2.03 -15.13 5.28
C ASP A 77 1.67 -15.15 3.79
N LEU A 78 1.97 -14.07 3.03
CA LEU A 78 1.64 -13.94 1.62
C LEU A 78 2.67 -14.63 0.71
N LEU A 79 3.96 -14.37 0.95
CA LEU A 79 5.07 -14.76 0.09
C LEU A 79 5.82 -15.96 0.66
N GLN A 80 6.14 -16.92 -0.21
CA GLN A 80 6.84 -18.16 0.11
C GLN A 80 8.29 -18.16 -0.42
N GLU A 81 8.52 -17.43 -1.52
CA GLU A 81 9.82 -17.39 -2.18
C GLU A 81 10.74 -16.38 -1.48
N ALA A 82 11.93 -16.85 -1.07
CA ALA A 82 12.86 -16.05 -0.27
C ALA A 82 13.31 -14.77 -0.96
N THR A 83 13.49 -14.79 -2.28
CA THR A 83 13.90 -13.63 -3.09
C THR A 83 12.80 -12.57 -3.08
N LEU A 84 11.55 -12.96 -3.33
CA LEU A 84 10.40 -12.04 -3.35
C LEU A 84 10.07 -11.53 -1.94
N LEU A 85 10.27 -12.34 -0.92
CA LEU A 85 10.13 -11.90 0.48
C LEU A 85 11.20 -10.84 0.82
N ALA A 86 12.43 -11.00 0.34
CA ALA A 86 13.49 -9.99 0.50
C ALA A 86 13.09 -8.67 -0.20
N MET A 87 12.62 -8.73 -1.44
CA MET A 87 12.12 -7.55 -2.17
C MET A 87 10.93 -6.88 -1.45
N ALA A 88 10.00 -7.66 -0.90
CA ALA A 88 8.89 -7.12 -0.11
C ALA A 88 9.38 -6.40 1.16
N ASN A 89 10.39 -6.94 1.83
CA ASN A 89 11.02 -6.25 2.97
C ASN A 89 11.68 -4.92 2.56
N GLU A 90 12.33 -4.86 1.39
CA GLU A 90 12.88 -3.61 0.85
C GLU A 90 11.78 -2.58 0.60
N VAL A 91 10.67 -3.00 -0.03
CA VAL A 91 9.49 -2.14 -0.20
C VAL A 91 8.98 -1.61 1.14
N LEU A 92 8.82 -2.46 2.14
CA LEU A 92 8.38 -2.02 3.47
C LEU A 92 9.38 -1.06 4.11
N ASN A 93 10.66 -1.36 4.06
CA ASN A 93 11.71 -0.49 4.61
C ASN A 93 11.66 0.91 4.00
N GLU A 94 11.52 1.04 2.67
CA GLU A 94 11.38 2.32 1.98
C GLU A 94 10.21 3.15 2.53
N HIS A 95 9.03 2.55 2.58
CA HIS A 95 7.80 3.23 3.01
C HIS A 95 7.80 3.56 4.51
N PHE A 96 8.28 2.67 5.36
CA PHE A 96 8.34 2.92 6.80
C PHE A 96 9.47 3.88 7.19
N GLU A 97 10.59 3.90 6.44
CA GLU A 97 11.62 4.92 6.62
C GLU A 97 11.10 6.32 6.24
N PHE A 98 10.31 6.43 5.15
CA PHE A 98 9.61 7.66 4.82
C PHE A 98 8.75 8.14 6.02
N LEU A 99 7.92 7.27 6.60
CA LEU A 99 7.10 7.61 7.78
C LEU A 99 7.95 8.04 8.99
N ARG A 100 9.12 7.45 9.19
CA ARG A 100 10.05 7.86 10.27
C ARG A 100 10.68 9.23 10.01
N ILE A 101 11.00 9.52 8.75
CA ILE A 101 11.57 10.82 8.36
C ILE A 101 10.55 11.95 8.57
N THR A 102 9.26 11.72 8.31
CA THR A 102 8.21 12.74 8.49
C THR A 102 8.14 13.28 9.93
N GLN A 103 8.57 12.51 10.93
CA GLN A 103 8.63 12.95 12.33
C GLN A 103 9.63 14.10 12.57
N LYS A 104 10.55 14.35 11.63
CA LYS A 104 11.59 15.39 11.71
C LYS A 104 11.19 16.65 10.95
N ILE A 105 10.05 16.64 10.27
CA ILE A 105 9.59 17.71 9.38
C ILE A 105 8.26 18.25 9.93
N SER A 106 7.99 19.53 9.71
CA SER A 106 6.68 20.11 10.03
C SER A 106 5.62 19.54 9.07
N LEU A 107 4.50 19.08 9.63
CA LEU A 107 3.41 18.53 8.83
C LEU A 107 2.75 19.64 7.99
N SER A 108 2.70 19.45 6.69
CA SER A 108 1.93 20.25 5.74
C SER A 108 0.78 19.41 5.15
N ASP A 109 -0.19 20.06 4.49
CA ASP A 109 -1.28 19.33 3.83
C ASP A 109 -0.74 18.38 2.75
N ALA A 110 0.27 18.79 1.98
CA ALA A 110 0.91 17.94 1.00
C ALA A 110 1.56 16.71 1.66
N LEU A 111 2.37 16.91 2.72
CA LEU A 111 2.99 15.82 3.44
C LEU A 111 1.95 14.88 4.09
N ASN A 112 0.84 15.43 4.57
CA ASN A 112 -0.27 14.61 5.08
C ASN A 112 -0.86 13.69 3.99
N LYS A 113 -1.08 14.20 2.79
CA LYS A 113 -1.53 13.39 1.65
C LYS A 113 -0.53 12.30 1.29
N ASP A 114 0.77 12.62 1.29
CA ASP A 114 1.84 11.65 1.05
C ASP A 114 1.85 10.53 2.11
N ILE A 115 1.67 10.87 3.40
CA ILE A 115 1.55 9.88 4.47
C ILE A 115 0.37 8.95 4.22
N LEU A 116 -0.80 9.49 3.88
CA LEU A 116 -2.02 8.69 3.67
C LEU A 116 -1.91 7.79 2.45
N ALA A 117 -1.22 8.21 1.40
CA ALA A 117 -1.02 7.41 0.19
C ALA A 117 -0.14 6.16 0.39
N GLN A 118 0.68 6.11 1.46
CA GLN A 118 1.61 5.00 1.68
C GLN A 118 0.90 3.63 1.74
N GLY A 119 -0.35 3.60 2.21
CA GLY A 119 -1.11 2.36 2.32
C GLY A 119 -1.40 1.71 0.96
N GLU A 120 -1.88 2.49 0.02
CA GLU A 120 -2.18 2.06 -1.35
C GLU A 120 -0.90 1.73 -2.12
N LEU A 121 0.15 2.53 -1.95
CA LEU A 121 1.44 2.29 -2.58
C LEU A 121 2.07 0.97 -2.11
N MET A 122 2.04 0.67 -0.81
CA MET A 122 2.51 -0.61 -0.29
C MET A 122 1.67 -1.79 -0.80
N SER A 123 0.34 -1.70 -0.72
CA SER A 123 -0.53 -2.82 -1.07
C SER A 123 -0.40 -3.23 -2.54
N THR A 124 -0.28 -2.26 -3.46
CA THR A 124 -0.12 -2.53 -4.89
C THR A 124 1.25 -3.16 -5.21
N LYS A 125 2.33 -2.66 -4.61
CA LYS A 125 3.67 -3.25 -4.75
C LYS A 125 3.71 -4.69 -4.22
N LEU A 126 3.14 -4.95 -3.04
CA LEU A 126 3.10 -6.29 -2.44
C LEU A 126 2.26 -7.26 -3.27
N PHE A 127 1.14 -6.80 -3.83
CA PHE A 127 0.33 -7.63 -4.71
C PHE A 127 1.05 -7.96 -6.02
N SER A 128 1.80 -7.01 -6.58
CA SER A 128 2.66 -7.24 -7.76
C SER A 128 3.69 -8.35 -7.49
N LEU A 129 4.40 -8.32 -6.36
CA LEU A 129 5.33 -9.39 -5.97
C LEU A 129 4.63 -10.74 -5.78
N PHE A 130 3.40 -10.75 -5.28
CA PHE A 130 2.63 -11.98 -5.16
C PHE A 130 2.20 -12.53 -6.54
N LEU A 131 1.83 -11.68 -7.50
CA LEU A 131 1.53 -12.09 -8.87
C LEU A 131 2.78 -12.67 -9.54
N GLU A 132 3.95 -12.07 -9.31
CA GLU A 132 5.24 -12.60 -9.79
C GLU A 132 5.52 -14.00 -9.25
N GLN A 133 5.40 -14.21 -7.92
CA GLN A 133 5.51 -15.54 -7.31
C GLN A 133 4.53 -16.55 -7.92
N SER A 134 3.35 -16.10 -8.32
CA SER A 134 2.31 -16.93 -8.92
C SER A 134 2.49 -17.14 -10.42
N ASN A 135 3.57 -16.62 -11.02
CA ASN A 135 3.84 -16.62 -12.46
C ASN A 135 2.68 -16.03 -13.30
N ILE A 136 2.02 -14.99 -12.76
CA ILE A 136 0.94 -14.27 -13.45
C ILE A 136 1.57 -13.06 -14.14
N GLU A 137 1.47 -13.03 -15.49
CA GLU A 137 1.97 -11.89 -16.27
C GLU A 137 1.20 -10.62 -15.91
N HIS A 138 1.91 -9.59 -15.52
CA HIS A 138 1.32 -8.32 -15.09
C HIS A 138 2.29 -7.15 -15.26
N ALA A 139 1.78 -5.94 -15.14
CA ALA A 139 2.56 -4.70 -15.04
C ALA A 139 2.03 -3.89 -13.86
N LEU A 140 2.93 -3.39 -13.02
CA LEU A 140 2.61 -2.42 -11.97
C LEU A 140 2.61 -1.02 -12.59
N LEU A 141 1.47 -0.33 -12.48
CA LEU A 141 1.29 1.05 -12.95
C LEU A 141 1.05 1.94 -11.72
N PRO A 142 2.07 2.66 -11.20
CA PRO A 142 1.89 3.56 -10.08
C PRO A 142 0.93 4.69 -10.44
N ALA A 143 -0.12 4.91 -9.64
CA ALA A 143 -1.12 5.94 -9.91
C ALA A 143 -0.50 7.34 -10.00
N LEU A 144 0.58 7.58 -9.25
CA LEU A 144 1.31 8.86 -9.25
C LEU A 144 2.01 9.18 -10.58
N ASP A 145 2.23 8.18 -11.45
CA ASP A 145 2.91 8.36 -12.73
C ASP A 145 1.95 8.84 -13.85
N PHE A 146 0.64 8.63 -13.70
CA PHE A 146 -0.33 8.93 -14.75
C PHE A 146 -1.57 9.70 -14.28
N MET A 147 -1.88 9.70 -12.97
CA MET A 147 -3.02 10.44 -12.43
C MET A 147 -2.62 11.90 -12.22
N CYS A 148 -3.18 12.80 -13.03
CA CYS A 148 -3.07 14.23 -12.82
C CYS A 148 -4.32 14.75 -12.09
N LEU A 149 -4.14 15.81 -11.29
CA LEU A 149 -5.22 16.52 -10.62
C LEU A 149 -5.29 17.95 -11.17
N ASP A 150 -6.49 18.46 -11.33
CA ASP A 150 -6.73 19.85 -11.67
C ASP A 150 -6.53 20.78 -10.44
N GLN A 151 -6.82 22.08 -10.62
CA GLN A 151 -6.71 23.09 -9.55
C GLN A 151 -7.69 22.88 -8.39
N ASN A 152 -8.74 22.07 -8.58
CA ASN A 152 -9.74 21.72 -7.58
C ASN A 152 -9.45 20.36 -6.92
N GLU A 153 -8.29 19.75 -7.22
CA GLU A 153 -7.91 18.41 -6.78
C GLU A 153 -8.80 17.29 -7.33
N GLU A 154 -9.48 17.55 -8.46
CA GLU A 154 -10.24 16.56 -9.21
C GLU A 154 -9.38 15.93 -10.30
N PRO A 155 -9.65 14.66 -10.68
CA PRO A 155 -8.90 14.01 -11.76
C PRO A 155 -8.97 14.84 -13.06
N ASP A 156 -7.81 15.20 -13.62
CA ASP A 156 -7.69 15.86 -14.91
C ASP A 156 -7.72 14.79 -16.01
N LEU A 157 -8.81 14.76 -16.81
CA LEU A 157 -9.13 13.74 -17.82
C LEU A 157 -8.84 14.23 -19.24
#